data_84026458c9eb27441d46977ce44c9b6a
#
_entry.id   84026458c9eb27441d46977ce44c9b6a
#
_cell.length_a   1.000
_cell.length_b   1.000
_cell.length_c   1.000
_cell.angle_alpha   90.00
_cell.angle_beta   90.00
_cell.angle_gamma   90.00
#
_symmetry.space_group_name_H-M   'P 1'
#
loop_
_entity.id
_entity.type
_entity.pdbx_description
1 polymer ?
#
loop_
_entity_poly.entity_id
_entity_poly.type
_entity_poly.pdbx_seq_one_letter_code
_entity_poly.pdbx_strand_id
1 'polypeptide(L)' 'MSGVPVIIAAKVYGKDPAWVRAGIVEGWLPIGNATRKGRLVTDISEIDSRLGRINYYISPLKLYEETGYRWGGASDV' A
#
# COMPACT_ATOMS: atom_id res chain seq x y z
N MET A 1 -14.36 -2.82 -4.94
CA MET A 1 -13.48 -1.90 -5.48
C MET A 1 -12.08 -2.20 -5.04
N SER A 2 -11.17 -2.23 -5.92
CA SER A 2 -9.81 -2.55 -5.55
C SER A 2 -9.01 -1.28 -5.31
N GLY A 3 -8.01 -1.40 -4.48
CA GLY A 3 -7.14 -0.29 -4.22
C GLY A 3 -6.07 -0.13 -5.28
N VAL A 4 -5.16 0.80 -5.04
CA VAL A 4 -4.05 1.05 -5.95
C VAL A 4 -3.02 -0.06 -5.79
N PRO A 5 -2.53 -0.64 -6.87
CA PRO A 5 -1.45 -1.64 -6.74
C PRO A 5 -0.21 -1.01 -6.12
N VAL A 6 0.50 -1.80 -5.31
CA VAL A 6 1.72 -1.31 -4.66
C VAL A 6 2.72 -0.80 -5.67
N ILE A 7 2.85 -1.49 -6.81
CA ILE A 7 3.83 -1.10 -7.82
C ILE A 7 3.51 0.26 -8.43
N ILE A 8 2.23 0.59 -8.55
CA ILE A 8 1.82 1.90 -9.06
C ILE A 8 2.15 2.98 -8.04
N ALA A 9 1.84 2.74 -6.77
CA ALA A 9 2.18 3.69 -5.72
C ALA A 9 3.69 3.92 -5.67
N ALA A 10 4.47 2.86 -5.82
CA ALA A 10 5.92 2.99 -5.83
C ALA A 10 6.38 3.92 -6.96
N LYS A 11 5.79 3.79 -8.13
CA LYS A 11 6.14 4.67 -9.25
C LYS A 11 5.76 6.11 -8.98
N VAL A 12 4.64 6.34 -8.33
CA VAL A 12 4.19 7.69 -7.99
C VAL A 12 5.20 8.36 -7.07
N TYR A 13 5.73 7.61 -6.10
CA TYR A 13 6.71 8.16 -5.18
C TYR A 13 8.14 8.11 -5.73
N GLY A 14 8.37 7.41 -6.83
CA GLY A 14 9.72 7.22 -7.35
C GLY A 14 10.57 6.35 -6.47
N LYS A 15 9.95 5.35 -5.84
CA LYS A 15 10.63 4.46 -4.90
C LYS A 15 10.37 3.00 -5.26
N ASP A 16 11.04 2.10 -4.55
CA ASP A 16 10.82 0.67 -4.74
C ASP A 16 9.52 0.22 -4.10
N PRO A 17 8.90 -0.85 -4.60
CA PRO A 17 7.74 -1.42 -3.93
C PRO A 17 8.01 -1.79 -2.47
N ALA A 18 9.23 -2.22 -2.14
CA ALA A 18 9.57 -2.55 -0.76
C ALA A 18 9.48 -1.32 0.15
N TRP A 19 9.85 -0.16 -0.37
CA TRP A 19 9.74 1.09 0.39
C TRP A 19 8.27 1.39 0.72
N VAL A 20 7.38 1.17 -0.25
CA VAL A 20 5.95 1.41 -0.04
C VAL A 20 5.40 0.43 0.99
N ARG A 21 5.74 -0.85 0.87
CA ARG A 21 5.26 -1.86 1.82
C ARG A 21 5.72 -1.55 3.23
N ALA A 22 6.99 -1.19 3.39
CA ALA A 22 7.53 -0.85 4.70
C ALA A 22 6.82 0.38 5.28
N GLY A 23 6.59 1.39 4.46
CA GLY A 23 5.93 2.60 4.92
C GLY A 23 4.51 2.37 5.38
N ILE A 24 3.79 1.51 4.67
CA ILE A 24 2.44 1.16 5.06
C ILE A 24 2.43 0.39 6.37
N VAL A 25 3.31 -0.59 6.51
CA VAL A 25 3.37 -1.40 7.71
C VAL A 25 3.79 -0.56 8.92
N GLU A 26 4.79 0.28 8.77
CA GLU A 26 5.29 1.07 9.88
C GLU A 26 4.48 2.33 10.14
N GLY A 27 3.59 2.68 9.23
CA GLY A 27 2.67 3.78 9.46
C GLY A 27 3.14 5.16 9.05
N TRP A 28 4.37 5.27 8.52
CA TRP A 28 4.84 6.59 8.09
C TRP A 28 4.40 6.93 6.66
N LEU A 29 3.78 5.98 5.98
CA LEU A 29 3.20 6.23 4.66
C LEU A 29 1.69 6.03 4.78
N PRO A 30 0.92 7.07 5.12
CA PRO A 30 -0.48 6.92 5.51
C PRO A 30 -1.42 6.85 4.31
N ILE A 31 -1.19 5.89 3.42
CA ILE A 31 -2.01 5.74 2.22
C ILE A 31 -2.80 4.43 2.22
N GLY A 32 -2.63 3.60 3.24
CA GLY A 32 -3.34 2.33 3.26
C GLY A 32 -2.97 1.52 4.47
N ASN A 33 -3.21 0.22 4.38
CA ASN A 33 -2.86 -0.68 5.47
C ASN A 33 -2.44 -2.04 4.93
N ALA A 34 -1.86 -2.84 5.81
CA ALA A 34 -1.45 -4.19 5.51
C ALA A 34 -2.12 -5.13 6.48
N THR A 35 -2.61 -6.26 6.00
CA THR A 35 -3.29 -7.23 6.86
C THR A 35 -2.81 -8.63 6.54
N ARG A 36 -2.84 -9.49 7.54
CA ARG A 36 -2.59 -10.92 7.40
C ARG A 36 -3.69 -11.63 8.16
N LYS A 37 -4.50 -12.42 7.45
CA LYS A 37 -5.61 -13.15 8.05
C LYS A 37 -6.54 -12.22 8.83
N GLY A 38 -6.80 -11.06 8.28
CA GLY A 38 -7.72 -10.11 8.88
C GLY A 38 -7.15 -9.25 9.99
N ARG A 39 -5.87 -9.41 10.32
CA ARG A 39 -5.23 -8.62 11.36
C ARG A 39 -4.29 -7.61 10.75
N LEU A 40 -4.23 -6.43 11.34
CA LEU A 40 -3.28 -5.41 10.89
C LEU A 40 -1.86 -5.85 11.15
N VAL A 41 -1.01 -5.65 10.15
CA VAL A 41 0.43 -5.89 10.27
C VAL A 41 1.07 -4.54 10.46
N THR A 42 1.69 -4.36 11.63
CA THR A 42 2.26 -3.06 11.99
C THR A 42 3.74 -3.13 12.34
N ASP A 43 4.33 -4.32 12.27
CA ASP A 43 5.73 -4.52 12.60
C ASP A 43 6.46 -5.00 11.37
N ILE A 44 7.52 -4.29 10.99
CA ILE A 44 8.29 -4.62 9.79
C ILE A 44 8.84 -6.05 9.84
N SER A 45 9.10 -6.57 11.04
CA SER A 45 9.60 -7.93 11.17
C SER A 45 8.57 -8.97 10.74
N GLU A 46 7.30 -8.58 10.63
CA GLU A 46 6.25 -9.48 10.19
C GLU A 46 6.14 -9.57 8.68
N ILE A 47 6.94 -8.82 7.95
CA ILE A 47 6.98 -8.93 6.50
C ILE A 47 7.89 -10.10 6.15
N ASP A 48 7.52 -11.27 6.55
CA ASP A 48 8.28 -12.47 6.26
C ASP A 48 7.31 -13.43 5.56
N SER A 49 7.64 -13.81 4.34
CA SER A 49 6.76 -14.66 3.55
C SER A 49 6.49 -15.99 4.23
N ARG A 50 7.35 -16.43 5.15
CA ARG A 50 7.13 -17.68 5.87
C ARG A 50 5.96 -17.58 6.85
N LEU A 51 5.57 -16.36 7.22
CA LEU A 51 4.45 -16.16 8.14
C LEU A 51 3.11 -16.07 7.42
N GLY A 52 3.12 -16.17 6.10
CA GLY A 52 1.91 -16.11 5.32
C GLY A 52 1.84 -14.85 4.47
N ARG A 53 0.84 -14.80 3.62
CA ARG A 53 0.68 -13.71 2.68
C ARG A 53 0.15 -12.46 3.37
N ILE A 54 0.71 -11.32 3.02
CA ILE A 54 0.20 -10.04 3.50
C ILE A 54 -0.58 -9.39 2.36
N ASN A 55 -1.76 -8.88 2.68
CA ASN A 55 -2.56 -8.12 1.74
C ASN A 55 -2.36 -6.64 2.01
N TYR A 56 -1.98 -5.91 0.97
CA TYR A 56 -1.80 -4.46 1.08
C TYR A 56 -2.96 -3.77 0.39
N TYR A 57 -3.62 -2.89 1.10
CA TYR A 57 -4.66 -2.05 0.50
C TYR A 57 -4.19 -0.61 0.51
N ILE A 58 -4.18 0.02 -0.65
CA ILE A 58 -3.81 1.42 -0.78
C ILE A 58 -5.04 2.18 -1.26
N SER A 59 -5.47 3.14 -0.44
CA SER A 59 -6.65 3.94 -0.75
C SER A 59 -6.34 4.93 -1.87
N PRO A 60 -7.11 4.91 -2.96
CA PRO A 60 -6.91 5.91 -4.01
C PRO A 60 -7.08 7.34 -3.50
N LEU A 61 -8.02 7.56 -2.58
CA LEU A 61 -8.25 8.88 -2.03
C LEU A 61 -7.06 9.36 -1.21
N LYS A 62 -6.54 8.48 -0.34
CA LYS A 62 -5.41 8.87 0.50
C LYS A 62 -4.16 9.10 -0.33
N LEU A 63 -3.94 8.28 -1.36
CA LEU A 63 -2.82 8.50 -2.25
C LEU A 63 -2.94 9.84 -2.96
N TYR A 64 -4.14 10.18 -3.40
CA TYR A 64 -4.38 11.46 -4.04
C TYR A 64 -4.11 12.62 -3.08
N GLU A 65 -4.56 12.49 -1.82
CA GLU A 65 -4.36 13.53 -0.83
C GLU A 65 -2.88 13.75 -0.53
N GLU A 66 -2.08 12.69 -0.60
CA GLU A 66 -0.66 12.78 -0.29
C GLU A 66 0.19 13.23 -1.48
N THR A 67 -0.21 12.88 -2.69
CA THR A 67 0.66 13.06 -3.85
C THR A 67 0.01 13.84 -4.99
N GLY A 68 -1.28 14.00 -4.97
CA GLY A 68 -1.99 14.58 -6.11
C GLY A 68 -2.22 13.61 -7.25
N TYR A 69 -1.76 12.38 -7.12
CA TYR A 69 -1.93 11.40 -8.19
C TYR A 69 -3.34 10.82 -8.16
N ARG A 70 -4.00 10.84 -9.29
CA ARG A 70 -5.36 10.33 -9.39
C ARG A 70 -5.35 8.94 -10.01
N TRP A 71 -5.70 7.95 -9.22
CA TRP A 71 -5.80 6.57 -9.69
C TRP A 71 -7.21 6.34 -10.22
N GLY A 72 -7.32 6.21 -11.53
CA GLY A 72 -8.62 5.96 -12.11
C GLY A 72 -8.94 4.49 -12.27
N GLY A 73 -7.93 3.68 -12.22
CA GLY A 73 -8.10 2.29 -12.50
C GLY A 73 -8.68 2.15 -13.88
N ALA A 74 -9.36 1.09 -14.08
CA ALA A 74 -9.98 0.88 -15.34
C ALA A 74 -11.27 1.63 -15.45
N SER A 75 -11.74 2.13 -14.38
CA SER A 75 -13.01 2.73 -14.37
C SER A 75 -13.03 4.11 -14.76
N ASP A 76 -12.00 4.65 -14.93
CA ASP A 76 -12.04 5.84 -15.13
C ASP A 76 -12.74 6.39 -15.98
N VAL A 77 -13.35 6.28 -16.09
CA VAL A 77 -13.93 6.69 -16.94
C VAL A 77 -14.52 7.23 -16.92
#